data_0661b92292a18de9f50ab844a7fad916
#
_entry.id   0661b92292a18de9f50ab844a7fad916
#
_cell.length_a   1.000
_cell.length_b   1.000
_cell.length_c   1.000
_cell.angle_alpha   90.00
_cell.angle_beta   90.00
_cell.angle_gamma   90.00
#
_symmetry.space_group_name_H-M   'P 1'
#
loop_
_entity.id
_entity.type
_entity.pdbx_description
1 polymer ?
#
loop_
_entity_poly.entity_id
_entity_poly.type
_entity_poly.pdbx_seq_one_letter_code
_entity_poly.pdbx_strand_id
1 'polypeptide(L)'
;MYLTFSGVTGENCVVTIRDNPGPRLPMNAYVRLSGTTTWNQDPGNFTTYAGPVYVSAPHHCIDWGGSISNEGFTEFNSHCS
;
A
#
# COMPACT_ATOMS: atom_id res chain seq x y z
N MET A 1 4.14 12.91 -0.94
CA MET A 1 3.64 11.54 -0.74
C MET A 1 4.79 10.56 -0.80
N TYR A 2 4.85 9.64 0.10
CA TYR A 2 5.76 8.51 -0.01
C TYR A 2 5.12 7.25 0.56
N LEU A 3 5.63 6.12 0.10
CA LEU A 3 5.15 4.80 0.51
C LEU A 3 6.22 4.12 1.34
N THR A 4 5.80 3.38 2.35
CA THR A 4 6.70 2.51 3.09
C THR A 4 6.32 1.06 2.83
N PHE A 5 7.31 0.21 2.92
CA PHE A 5 7.14 -1.22 2.73
C PHE A 5 7.97 -1.97 3.76
N SER A 6 7.40 -3.01 4.33
CA SER A 6 8.09 -3.84 5.31
C SER A 6 7.73 -5.30 5.09
N GLY A 7 8.73 -6.18 5.05
CA GLY A 7 8.52 -7.61 4.91
C GLY A 7 9.17 -8.33 6.08
N VAL A 8 8.36 -8.94 6.94
CA VAL A 8 8.82 -9.72 8.09
C VAL A 8 8.09 -11.06 8.07
N THR A 9 8.82 -12.16 8.16
CA THR A 9 8.25 -13.51 8.18
C THR A 9 7.32 -13.80 7.01
N GLY A 10 7.67 -13.28 5.80
CA GLY A 10 6.88 -13.49 4.60
C GLY A 10 5.63 -12.63 4.50
N GLU A 11 5.38 -11.76 5.46
CA GLU A 11 4.26 -10.84 5.41
C GLU A 11 4.71 -9.46 4.96
N ASN A 12 3.94 -8.85 4.07
CA ASN A 12 4.25 -7.54 3.51
C ASN A 12 3.23 -6.51 4.02
N CYS A 13 3.74 -5.35 4.39
CA CYS A 13 2.94 -4.26 4.96
C CYS A 13 3.15 -3.00 4.14
N VAL A 14 2.06 -2.32 3.78
CA VAL A 14 2.09 -1.11 2.97
C VAL A 14 1.36 0.01 3.69
N VAL A 15 1.99 1.20 3.74
CA VAL A 15 1.40 2.41 4.32
C VAL A 15 1.66 3.56 3.36
N THR A 16 0.63 4.36 3.09
CA THR A 16 0.75 5.62 2.35
C THR A 16 0.76 6.77 3.34
N ILE A 17 1.82 7.56 3.35
CA ILE A 17 2.01 8.64 4.31
C ILE A 17 2.06 9.99 3.58
N ARG A 18 1.34 10.98 4.11
CA ARG A 18 1.39 12.36 3.60
C ARG A 18 2.64 13.07 4.11
N ASP A 19 3.27 13.85 3.24
CA ASP A 19 4.42 14.66 3.63
C ASP A 19 4.02 15.73 4.64
N ASN A 20 2.88 16.38 4.42
CA ASN A 20 2.38 17.44 5.29
C ASN A 20 0.94 17.13 5.69
N PRO A 21 0.68 16.76 6.94
CA PRO A 21 -0.70 16.56 7.42
C PRO A 21 -1.52 17.84 7.24
N GLY A 22 -2.80 17.68 6.97
CA GLY A 22 -3.69 18.81 6.74
C GLY A 22 -5.13 18.35 6.69
N PRO A 23 -6.00 19.05 5.96
CA PRO A 23 -7.39 18.64 5.80
C PRO A 23 -7.49 17.21 5.25
N ARG A 24 -8.58 16.52 5.56
CA ARG A 24 -8.79 15.17 5.06
C ARG A 24 -8.78 15.12 3.54
N LEU A 25 -8.06 14.18 2.98
CA LEU A 25 -8.00 13.94 1.55
C LEU A 25 -8.28 12.46 1.29
N PRO A 26 -8.86 12.13 0.12
CA PRO A 26 -8.99 10.73 -0.28
C PRO A 26 -7.60 10.09 -0.36
N MET A 27 -7.42 9.01 0.35
CA MET A 27 -6.15 8.28 0.39
C MET A 27 -6.41 6.79 0.36
N ASN A 28 -5.44 6.03 -0.13
CA ASN A 28 -5.51 4.58 -0.11
C ASN A 28 -4.11 3.98 0.02
N ALA A 29 -4.04 2.84 0.66
CA ALA A 29 -2.87 1.96 0.62
C ALA A 29 -3.38 0.59 0.21
N TYR A 30 -2.68 -0.11 -0.70
CA TYR A 30 -3.17 -1.37 -1.22
C TYR A 30 -2.04 -2.32 -1.56
N VAL A 31 -2.34 -3.61 -1.43
CA VAL A 31 -1.39 -4.69 -1.71
C VAL A 31 -2.17 -5.95 -2.12
N ARG A 32 -1.57 -6.74 -3.01
CA ARG A 32 -2.11 -8.06 -3.37
C ARG A 32 -0.97 -8.97 -3.79
N LEU A 33 -1.23 -10.29 -3.78
CA LEU A 33 -0.35 -11.23 -4.46
C LEU A 33 -0.45 -10.97 -5.97
N SER A 34 0.71 -10.92 -6.64
CA SER A 34 0.73 -10.72 -8.09
C SER A 34 -0.04 -11.85 -8.77
N GLY A 35 -0.87 -11.48 -9.74
CA GLY A 35 -1.70 -12.44 -10.46
C GLY A 35 -3.08 -12.66 -9.86
N THR A 36 -3.35 -12.13 -8.67
CA THR A 36 -4.69 -12.19 -8.08
C THR A 36 -5.49 -10.95 -8.47
N THR A 37 -6.81 -11.01 -8.22
CA THR A 37 -7.71 -9.90 -8.58
C THR A 37 -8.20 -9.12 -7.37
N THR A 38 -7.96 -9.60 -6.15
CA THR A 38 -8.47 -8.98 -4.94
C THR A 38 -7.36 -8.22 -4.22
N TRP A 39 -7.57 -6.93 -4.01
CA TRP A 39 -6.66 -6.06 -3.26
C TRP A 39 -7.03 -6.03 -1.78
N ASN A 40 -6.01 -6.08 -0.92
CA ASN A 40 -6.16 -5.67 0.47
C ASN A 40 -5.89 -4.18 0.48
N GLN A 41 -6.87 -3.37 0.90
CA GLN A 41 -6.77 -1.93 0.78
C GLN A 41 -7.46 -1.22 1.94
N ASP A 42 -7.04 0.03 2.16
CA ASP A 42 -7.60 0.89 3.19
C ASP A 42 -7.96 2.25 2.59
N PRO A 43 -9.01 2.30 1.75
CA PRO A 43 -9.43 3.57 1.16
C PRO A 43 -10.23 4.40 2.17
N GLY A 44 -10.12 5.71 2.05
CA GLY A 44 -10.86 6.61 2.92
C GLY A 44 -10.34 8.03 2.83
N ASN A 45 -10.83 8.88 3.72
CA ASN A 45 -10.37 10.26 3.85
C ASN A 45 -9.53 10.36 5.12
N PHE A 46 -8.25 10.65 4.96
CA PHE A 46 -7.31 10.67 6.07
C PHE A 46 -6.54 11.98 6.13
N THR A 47 -6.04 12.31 7.32
CA THR A 47 -5.25 13.51 7.54
C THR A 47 -3.75 13.27 7.49
N THR A 48 -3.32 12.04 7.77
CA THR A 48 -1.90 11.72 7.92
C THR A 48 -1.46 10.54 7.08
N TYR A 49 -2.14 9.38 7.18
CA TYR A 49 -1.72 8.18 6.47
C TYR A 49 -2.90 7.25 6.20
N ALA A 50 -2.73 6.40 5.20
CA ALA A 50 -3.64 5.29 4.90
C ALA A 50 -2.91 3.98 5.11
N GLY A 51 -3.60 2.96 5.61
CA GLY A 51 -3.03 1.68 5.98
C GLY A 51 -2.78 1.60 7.48
N PRO A 52 -1.96 0.65 7.93
CA PRO A 52 -1.26 -0.33 7.11
C PRO A 52 -2.19 -1.40 6.52
N VAL A 53 -1.80 -1.97 5.40
CA VAL A 53 -2.45 -3.13 4.81
C VAL A 53 -1.40 -4.23 4.64
N TYR A 54 -1.83 -5.48 4.73
CA TYR A 54 -0.93 -6.63 4.81
C TYR A 54 -1.32 -7.71 3.81
N VAL A 55 -0.32 -8.44 3.34
CA VAL A 55 -0.52 -9.70 2.63
C VAL A 55 0.60 -10.66 3.00
N SER A 56 0.24 -11.91 3.25
CA SER A 56 1.23 -12.97 3.48
C SER A 56 1.64 -13.51 2.11
N ALA A 57 2.90 -13.34 1.75
CA ALA A 57 3.39 -13.67 0.43
C ALA A 57 4.81 -14.25 0.47
N PRO A 58 5.05 -15.33 1.24
CA PRO A 58 6.38 -15.95 1.25
C PRO A 58 6.66 -16.54 -0.13
N HIS A 59 7.81 -16.20 -0.70
CA HIS A 59 8.25 -16.72 -2.01
C HIS A 59 7.33 -16.33 -3.18
N HIS A 60 6.56 -15.25 -3.06
CA HIS A 60 5.71 -14.74 -4.12
C HIS A 60 5.96 -13.26 -4.35
N CYS A 61 5.69 -12.81 -5.57
CA CYS A 61 5.70 -11.39 -5.87
C CYS A 61 4.41 -10.74 -5.37
N ILE A 62 4.47 -9.45 -5.12
CA ILE A 62 3.29 -8.68 -4.76
C ILE A 62 3.13 -7.49 -5.69
N ASP A 63 1.90 -7.01 -5.81
CA ASP A 63 1.58 -5.72 -6.38
C ASP A 63 1.16 -4.84 -5.20
N TRP A 64 1.68 -3.62 -5.14
CA TRP A 64 1.39 -2.74 -4.02
C TRP A 64 1.45 -1.28 -4.44
N GLY A 65 0.83 -0.43 -3.66
CA GLY A 65 0.87 0.99 -3.95
C GLY A 65 0.03 1.80 -2.99
N GLY A 66 -0.18 3.04 -3.36
CA GLY A 66 -0.98 3.97 -2.60
C GLY A 66 -1.36 5.18 -3.40
N SER A 67 -2.28 5.97 -2.86
CA SER A 67 -2.74 7.19 -3.51
C SER A 67 -3.11 8.24 -2.48
N ILE A 68 -2.96 9.51 -2.89
CA ILE A 68 -3.42 10.67 -2.14
C ILE A 68 -4.08 11.61 -3.15
N SER A 69 -5.38 11.85 -3.00
CA SER A 69 -6.14 12.68 -3.91
C SER A 69 -6.00 12.18 -5.35
N ASN A 70 -5.43 12.97 -6.27
CA ASN A 70 -5.24 12.61 -7.67
C ASN A 70 -3.89 11.97 -7.96
N GLU A 71 -3.04 11.84 -6.96
CA GLU A 71 -1.72 11.26 -7.13
C GLU A 71 -1.70 9.83 -6.63
N GLY A 72 -1.10 8.95 -7.41
CA GLY A 72 -1.01 7.54 -7.05
C GLY A 72 0.23 6.90 -7.63
N PHE A 73 0.59 5.77 -7.07
CA PHE A 73 1.75 5.00 -7.48
C PHE A 73 1.47 3.53 -7.24
N THR A 74 1.81 2.69 -8.21
CA THR A 74 1.64 1.23 -8.08
C THR A 74 2.85 0.52 -8.65
N GLU A 75 3.40 -0.41 -7.89
CA GLU A 75 4.45 -1.33 -8.33
C GLU A 75 3.86 -2.71 -8.54
N PHE A 76 4.25 -3.35 -9.64
CA PHE A 76 3.81 -4.70 -9.97
C PHE A 76 4.98 -5.67 -9.89
N ASN A 77 4.71 -6.92 -9.51
CA ASN A 77 5.68 -7.99 -9.46
C ASN A 77 6.93 -7.60 -8.66
N SER A 78 6.70 -7.10 -7.47
CA SER A 78 7.74 -6.56 -6.59
C SER A 78 7.92 -7.47 -5.38
N HIS A 79 9.10 -7.37 -4.76
CA HIS A 79 9.40 -8.10 -3.52
C HIS A 79 9.15 -9.61 -3.62
N CYS A 80 9.64 -10.18 -4.71
CA CYS A 80 9.56 -11.61 -4.98
C CYS A 80 10.64 -12.35 -4.21
N SER A 81 10.35 -12.93 -3.06
CA SER A 81 11.40 -13.63 -2.30
C SER A 81 10.89 -14.88 -1.61
#